data_b876a7029ecfeab4f936c4f7d3baa671
#
_entry.id   b876a7029ecfeab4f936c4f7d3baa671
#
_cell.length_a   1.000
_cell.length_b   1.000
_cell.length_c   1.000
_cell.angle_alpha   90.00
_cell.angle_beta   90.00
_cell.angle_gamma   90.00
#
_symmetry.space_group_name_H-M   'P 1'
#
loop_
_entity.id
_entity.type
_entity.pdbx_description
1 polymer ?
#
loop_
_entity_poly.entity_id
_entity_poly.type
_entity_poly.pdbx_seq_one_letter_code
_entity_poly.pdbx_strand_id
1 'polypeptide(L)'
;MKKVIKTISILLITIFFINCEEDGTIGLVEFGDLTGKVVKKEDFTPLENVKVTISPSNNTVFTDAEGNFNFEEIEVHEYSIQATKEGYLDTFEGATVSKDGVVNIVLEMEISTALNKPPTQPVLLTPEDGTIDLLNEVELSWESTDPDEDELTFTIEIRNDFNNAVTRITDVKEQIYTLSDLKYGAKYFWSIEVTDGINEDVISSTRSFTIKQDPGNRYFYVKNIASNNIIYSSSFNDDNGVVSNSVALTNSNLNSWRPRKNNVTNLIAFLRIDNNEAHIYTMKTNGGDIKKVTSTIPVAGFNLNELDFSWSPDGSKLLYPYFNKLYAINKDGSGLEEIYETADGSLISECDWSSDGLKIALKTNDANGYNGSILMINLNGDILNTVISGVQGALGGLNLSASGSKLLFTRDASNHQATNYRQLDTRIFIYDFTDMTFTDVSEDDKDSGTNDLDPRFSPNEADVIFVNTSNDGISQQNVVKTNLSGNIERVTLFTNATMPDWE
;
A
#
# COMPACT_ATOMS: atom_id res chain seq x y z
N MET A 1 -48.23 -32.13 -64.49
CA MET A 1 -49.55 -32.31 -65.09
C MET A 1 -50.16 -30.95 -65.33
N LYS A 2 -50.51 -30.77 -66.65
CA LYS A 2 -51.58 -29.95 -67.24
C LYS A 2 -51.55 -28.44 -66.91
N LYS A 3 -51.25 -27.70 -67.92
CA LYS A 3 -52.00 -27.17 -69.11
C LYS A 3 -52.58 -25.80 -68.78
N VAL A 4 -52.11 -24.73 -69.47
CA VAL A 4 -52.57 -24.12 -70.69
C VAL A 4 -53.85 -23.27 -70.50
N ILE A 5 -53.80 -21.97 -70.86
CA ILE A 5 -54.38 -21.38 -72.08
C ILE A 5 -54.27 -19.85 -71.96
N LYS A 6 -53.58 -19.25 -72.86
CA LYS A 6 -53.85 -18.21 -73.85
C LYS A 6 -55.22 -17.55 -73.79
N THR A 7 -55.28 -16.22 -73.81
CA THR A 7 -56.15 -15.54 -74.74
C THR A 7 -55.64 -14.12 -75.03
N ILE A 8 -55.45 -13.84 -76.30
CA ILE A 8 -55.20 -12.61 -77.04
C ILE A 8 -56.50 -11.80 -77.12
N SER A 9 -56.43 -10.50 -76.92
CA SER A 9 -57.44 -9.62 -77.48
C SER A 9 -56.82 -8.31 -77.94
N ILE A 10 -56.82 -8.13 -79.22
CA ILE A 10 -56.52 -6.93 -79.99
C ILE A 10 -57.77 -6.07 -79.97
N LEU A 11 -57.64 -4.75 -79.72
CA LEU A 11 -58.50 -3.74 -80.39
C LEU A 11 -57.93 -2.32 -80.12
N LEU A 12 -57.53 -1.79 -81.13
CA LEU A 12 -57.95 -0.62 -81.94
C LEU A 12 -57.44 0.75 -81.47
N ILE A 13 -56.61 1.26 -82.36
CA ILE A 13 -56.08 2.60 -82.48
C ILE A 13 -57.21 3.63 -82.64
N THR A 14 -57.17 4.72 -81.85
CA THR A 14 -57.74 6.00 -82.31
C THR A 14 -56.71 7.08 -81.99
N ILE A 15 -56.14 7.63 -83.03
CA ILE A 15 -55.25 8.75 -83.07
C ILE A 15 -56.08 10.02 -82.87
N PHE A 16 -55.80 10.72 -81.74
CA PHE A 16 -56.14 12.16 -81.64
C PHE A 16 -54.81 12.92 -81.62
N PHE A 17 -54.53 13.63 -82.68
CA PHE A 17 -53.55 14.70 -82.69
C PHE A 17 -54.11 15.88 -81.90
N ILE A 18 -53.54 16.17 -80.73
CA ILE A 18 -53.67 17.48 -80.14
C ILE A 18 -52.31 18.10 -80.31
N ASN A 19 -52.21 19.09 -81.14
CA ASN A 19 -51.09 19.97 -81.24
C ASN A 19 -51.07 20.78 -80.00
N CYS A 20 -50.07 20.57 -79.10
CA CYS A 20 -49.75 21.48 -78.06
C CYS A 20 -48.49 22.22 -78.51
N GLU A 21 -48.62 23.49 -78.83
CA GLU A 21 -47.48 24.37 -78.96
C GLU A 21 -46.76 24.39 -77.61
N GLU A 22 -45.54 23.84 -77.55
CA GLU A 22 -44.61 24.17 -76.46
C GLU A 22 -44.18 25.63 -76.63
N ASP A 23 -44.77 26.49 -75.80
CA ASP A 23 -44.16 27.78 -75.52
C ASP A 23 -42.82 27.49 -74.79
N GLY A 24 -41.71 27.46 -75.53
CA GLY A 24 -40.36 27.40 -75.02
C GLY A 24 -40.06 28.69 -74.28
N THR A 25 -40.55 28.82 -73.10
CA THR A 25 -39.94 29.71 -72.13
C THR A 25 -38.64 29.08 -71.72
N ILE A 26 -37.54 29.58 -72.31
CA ILE A 26 -36.20 29.34 -71.75
C ILE A 26 -36.29 29.94 -70.38
N GLY A 27 -36.54 29.07 -69.36
CA GLY A 27 -36.47 29.47 -67.97
C GLY A 27 -35.05 30.05 -67.73
N LEU A 28 -34.99 31.28 -67.28
CA LEU A 28 -33.75 31.84 -66.86
C LEU A 28 -33.18 30.94 -65.78
N VAL A 29 -32.04 30.33 -66.10
CA VAL A 29 -31.31 29.54 -65.04
C VAL A 29 -30.95 30.51 -63.93
N GLU A 30 -31.45 30.25 -62.74
CA GLU A 30 -31.18 31.01 -61.55
C GLU A 30 -30.00 30.42 -60.81
N PHE A 31 -29.17 31.25 -60.23
CA PHE A 31 -27.93 30.85 -59.57
C PHE A 31 -27.89 31.33 -58.11
N GLY A 32 -27.10 30.68 -57.31
CA GLY A 32 -26.75 31.04 -55.91
C GLY A 32 -25.41 30.41 -55.54
N ASP A 33 -24.99 30.66 -54.30
CA ASP A 33 -23.70 30.18 -53.78
C ASP A 33 -23.87 29.14 -52.68
N LEU A 34 -22.96 28.16 -52.60
CA LEU A 34 -22.85 27.19 -51.53
C LEU A 34 -21.46 27.26 -50.92
N THR A 35 -21.40 27.68 -49.68
CA THR A 35 -20.17 27.74 -48.91
C THR A 35 -20.24 26.75 -47.74
N GLY A 36 -19.10 26.41 -47.18
CA GLY A 36 -19.11 25.57 -46.01
C GLY A 36 -17.73 25.35 -45.42
N LYS A 37 -17.71 24.54 -44.39
CA LYS A 37 -16.52 24.15 -43.69
C LYS A 37 -16.49 22.66 -43.44
N VAL A 38 -15.33 22.03 -43.62
CA VAL A 38 -15.11 20.62 -43.23
C VAL A 38 -14.25 20.57 -42.00
N VAL A 39 -14.72 19.83 -41.00
CA VAL A 39 -14.04 19.70 -39.70
C VAL A 39 -14.01 18.22 -39.30
N LYS A 40 -13.07 17.91 -38.41
CA LYS A 40 -13.02 16.62 -37.71
C LYS A 40 -14.16 16.54 -36.69
N LYS A 41 -14.89 15.45 -36.67
CA LYS A 41 -16.10 15.27 -35.81
C LYS A 41 -15.82 15.32 -34.34
N GLU A 42 -14.62 14.87 -33.88
CA GLU A 42 -14.32 14.72 -32.47
C GLU A 42 -13.98 16.05 -31.76
N ASP A 43 -13.21 16.91 -32.45
CA ASP A 43 -12.67 18.15 -31.86
C ASP A 43 -12.90 19.41 -32.66
N PHE A 44 -13.64 19.30 -33.78
CA PHE A 44 -13.95 20.38 -34.73
C PHE A 44 -12.72 21.05 -35.36
N THR A 45 -11.55 20.35 -35.35
CA THR A 45 -10.34 20.82 -36.02
C THR A 45 -10.62 20.95 -37.55
N PRO A 46 -10.30 22.10 -38.21
CA PRO A 46 -10.44 22.27 -39.64
C PRO A 46 -9.63 21.25 -40.44
N LEU A 47 -10.22 20.72 -41.51
CA LEU A 47 -9.59 19.77 -42.42
C LEU A 47 -9.24 20.43 -43.73
N GLU A 48 -7.94 20.63 -43.98
CA GLU A 48 -7.38 21.11 -45.25
C GLU A 48 -7.38 20.02 -46.33
N ASN A 49 -7.51 20.42 -47.61
CA ASN A 49 -7.38 19.57 -48.78
C ASN A 49 -8.37 18.39 -48.79
N VAL A 50 -9.57 18.61 -48.31
CA VAL A 50 -10.70 17.70 -48.43
C VAL A 50 -11.35 17.90 -49.81
N LYS A 51 -11.56 16.84 -50.52
CA LYS A 51 -12.30 16.86 -51.81
C LYS A 51 -13.81 16.95 -51.51
N VAL A 52 -14.42 18.09 -51.87
CA VAL A 52 -15.87 18.30 -51.75
C VAL A 52 -16.51 18.24 -53.14
N THR A 53 -17.47 17.38 -53.30
CA THR A 53 -18.18 17.18 -54.58
C THR A 53 -19.69 17.38 -54.39
N ILE A 54 -20.34 18.11 -55.27
CA ILE A 54 -21.79 18.30 -55.26
C ILE A 54 -22.49 17.53 -56.40
N SER A 55 -23.59 16.90 -56.10
CA SER A 55 -24.43 16.17 -57.06
C SER A 55 -25.82 16.84 -57.13
N PRO A 56 -26.41 17.07 -58.36
CA PRO A 56 -26.14 16.33 -59.61
C PRO A 56 -25.09 16.96 -60.52
N SER A 57 -24.56 18.18 -60.25
CA SER A 57 -23.63 18.86 -61.16
C SER A 57 -22.24 18.22 -61.28
N ASN A 58 -21.82 17.43 -60.25
CA ASN A 58 -20.50 16.83 -60.12
C ASN A 58 -19.34 17.83 -60.03
N ASN A 59 -19.63 19.09 -59.68
CA ASN A 59 -18.59 20.10 -59.42
C ASN A 59 -17.81 19.70 -58.18
N THR A 60 -16.49 19.96 -58.19
CA THR A 60 -15.58 19.58 -57.14
C THR A 60 -14.67 20.74 -56.78
N VAL A 61 -14.48 20.96 -55.46
CA VAL A 61 -13.52 21.91 -54.89
C VAL A 61 -12.73 21.22 -53.79
N PHE A 62 -11.65 21.86 -53.31
CA PHE A 62 -10.89 21.39 -52.17
C PHE A 62 -10.93 22.44 -51.08
N THR A 63 -10.92 22.00 -49.84
CA THR A 63 -10.88 22.91 -48.67
C THR A 63 -9.53 23.57 -48.52
N ASP A 64 -9.56 24.82 -48.02
CA ASP A 64 -8.37 25.59 -47.63
C ASP A 64 -7.79 25.14 -46.26
N ALA A 65 -6.75 25.82 -45.76
CA ALA A 65 -6.10 25.53 -44.51
C ALA A 65 -7.03 25.72 -43.28
N GLU A 66 -8.04 26.56 -43.41
CA GLU A 66 -9.08 26.79 -42.39
C GLU A 66 -10.28 25.87 -42.56
N GLY A 67 -10.19 24.90 -43.49
CA GLY A 67 -11.24 23.92 -43.79
C GLY A 67 -12.41 24.45 -44.63
N ASN A 68 -12.35 25.67 -45.17
CA ASN A 68 -13.46 26.25 -45.92
C ASN A 68 -13.47 25.82 -47.38
N PHE A 69 -14.67 25.76 -47.95
CA PHE A 69 -14.90 25.54 -49.37
C PHE A 69 -15.97 26.46 -49.89
N ASN A 70 -15.97 26.73 -51.22
CA ASN A 70 -16.94 27.60 -51.89
C ASN A 70 -17.24 27.09 -53.28
N PHE A 71 -18.54 27.05 -53.60
CA PHE A 71 -19.07 26.87 -54.95
C PHE A 71 -19.85 28.14 -55.30
N GLU A 72 -19.36 28.90 -56.27
CA GLU A 72 -19.97 30.14 -56.73
C GLU A 72 -20.83 29.91 -57.99
N GLU A 73 -21.90 30.68 -58.12
CA GLU A 73 -22.78 30.68 -59.27
C GLU A 73 -23.26 29.26 -59.74
N ILE A 74 -23.68 28.43 -58.75
CA ILE A 74 -24.31 27.14 -59.06
C ILE A 74 -25.82 27.26 -59.24
N GLU A 75 -26.42 26.42 -60.09
CA GLU A 75 -27.85 26.45 -60.38
C GLU A 75 -28.68 26.27 -59.10
N VAL A 76 -29.82 26.91 -59.04
CA VAL A 76 -30.81 26.71 -57.98
C VAL A 76 -31.32 25.29 -57.98
N HIS A 77 -30.90 24.49 -57.02
CA HIS A 77 -31.21 23.07 -56.92
C HIS A 77 -31.03 22.55 -55.49
N GLU A 78 -31.54 21.35 -55.22
CA GLU A 78 -31.19 20.52 -54.08
C GLU A 78 -29.92 19.72 -54.38
N TYR A 79 -28.90 19.93 -53.61
CA TYR A 79 -27.60 19.25 -53.78
C TYR A 79 -27.34 18.25 -52.63
N SER A 80 -26.74 17.13 -52.96
CA SER A 80 -26.03 16.27 -52.04
C SER A 80 -24.55 16.61 -52.14
N ILE A 81 -23.95 16.95 -50.98
CA ILE A 81 -22.56 17.32 -50.85
C ILE A 81 -21.81 16.15 -50.23
N GLN A 82 -20.79 15.67 -50.93
CA GLN A 82 -19.90 14.60 -50.44
C GLN A 82 -18.51 15.19 -50.12
N ALA A 83 -18.03 14.92 -48.92
CA ALA A 83 -16.62 15.16 -48.51
C ALA A 83 -15.88 13.84 -48.51
N THR A 84 -14.70 13.80 -49.14
CA THR A 84 -13.81 12.64 -49.18
C THR A 84 -12.37 13.05 -48.87
N LYS A 85 -11.72 12.34 -47.95
CA LYS A 85 -10.32 12.52 -47.59
C LYS A 85 -9.72 11.19 -47.15
N GLU A 86 -8.48 10.93 -47.57
CA GLU A 86 -7.75 9.73 -47.11
C GLU A 86 -7.64 9.72 -45.57
N GLY A 87 -7.91 8.57 -44.97
CA GLY A 87 -7.91 8.41 -43.50
C GLY A 87 -9.24 8.81 -42.83
N TYR A 88 -10.27 9.21 -43.61
CA TYR A 88 -11.60 9.57 -43.10
C TYR A 88 -12.72 8.80 -43.78
N LEU A 89 -13.82 8.65 -43.06
CA LEU A 89 -15.07 8.14 -43.67
C LEU A 89 -15.70 9.22 -44.56
N ASP A 90 -16.23 8.83 -45.73
CA ASP A 90 -16.97 9.74 -46.59
C ASP A 90 -18.20 10.28 -45.87
N THR A 91 -18.36 11.59 -45.89
CA THR A 91 -19.51 12.28 -45.23
C THR A 91 -20.37 12.95 -46.28
N PHE A 92 -21.71 12.90 -46.05
CA PHE A 92 -22.71 13.44 -46.96
C PHE A 92 -23.63 14.40 -46.19
N GLU A 93 -23.93 15.55 -46.84
CA GLU A 93 -24.92 16.53 -46.36
C GLU A 93 -25.79 17.02 -47.51
N GLY A 94 -27.04 17.41 -47.21
CA GLY A 94 -27.93 18.00 -48.15
C GLY A 94 -28.01 19.52 -48.03
N ALA A 95 -28.07 20.22 -49.17
CA ALA A 95 -28.29 21.67 -49.16
C ALA A 95 -29.21 22.08 -50.31
N THR A 96 -30.10 23.05 -50.07
CA THR A 96 -30.95 23.66 -51.07
C THR A 96 -30.43 25.05 -51.39
N VAL A 97 -29.94 25.23 -52.62
CA VAL A 97 -29.45 26.52 -53.12
C VAL A 97 -30.63 27.30 -53.69
N SER A 98 -30.81 28.53 -53.22
CA SER A 98 -31.87 29.46 -53.68
C SER A 98 -31.29 30.62 -54.47
N LYS A 99 -32.15 31.27 -55.31
CA LYS A 99 -31.76 32.41 -56.15
C LYS A 99 -31.10 33.52 -55.34
N ASP A 100 -29.97 33.98 -55.82
CA ASP A 100 -29.14 35.04 -55.20
C ASP A 100 -28.83 34.78 -53.69
N GLY A 101 -29.01 33.53 -53.23
CA GLY A 101 -28.80 33.10 -51.84
C GLY A 101 -27.42 32.48 -51.64
N VAL A 102 -26.91 32.61 -50.41
CA VAL A 102 -25.72 31.89 -49.97
C VAL A 102 -26.12 30.87 -48.90
N VAL A 103 -25.85 29.59 -49.16
CA VAL A 103 -26.08 28.50 -48.20
C VAL A 103 -24.75 28.16 -47.56
N ASN A 104 -24.73 28.03 -46.23
CA ASN A 104 -23.51 27.66 -45.48
C ASN A 104 -23.78 26.36 -44.74
N ILE A 105 -22.88 25.38 -44.90
CA ILE A 105 -22.96 24.06 -44.26
C ILE A 105 -21.66 23.68 -43.56
N VAL A 106 -21.75 22.77 -42.58
CA VAL A 106 -20.60 22.16 -41.93
C VAL A 106 -20.65 20.67 -42.17
N LEU A 107 -19.55 20.11 -42.66
CA LEU A 107 -19.38 18.67 -42.86
C LEU A 107 -18.42 18.16 -41.76
N GLU A 108 -18.89 17.25 -40.93
CA GLU A 108 -18.10 16.60 -39.89
C GLU A 108 -17.60 15.24 -40.35
N MET A 109 -16.27 15.10 -40.54
CA MET A 109 -15.67 13.84 -40.98
C MET A 109 -15.14 13.06 -39.79
N GLU A 110 -15.42 11.77 -39.81
CA GLU A 110 -14.97 10.79 -38.82
C GLU A 110 -13.74 10.04 -39.34
N ILE A 111 -12.74 9.79 -38.46
CA ILE A 111 -11.53 9.03 -38.86
C ILE A 111 -11.96 7.62 -39.28
N SER A 112 -11.43 7.14 -40.40
CA SER A 112 -11.65 5.77 -40.84
C SER A 112 -10.75 4.79 -40.09
N THR A 113 -11.33 3.94 -39.26
CA THR A 113 -10.61 2.89 -38.54
C THR A 113 -10.40 1.61 -39.38
N ALA A 114 -10.89 1.60 -40.61
CA ALA A 114 -10.88 0.42 -41.48
C ALA A 114 -9.46 -0.08 -41.87
N LEU A 115 -8.45 0.73 -41.73
CA LEU A 115 -7.03 0.41 -42.02
C LEU A 115 -6.16 0.37 -40.77
N ASN A 116 -6.73 0.72 -39.60
CA ASN A 116 -5.99 0.69 -38.35
C ASN A 116 -5.61 -0.74 -37.97
N LYS A 117 -4.39 -0.95 -37.57
CA LYS A 117 -3.85 -2.24 -37.12
C LYS A 117 -3.69 -2.25 -35.60
N PRO A 118 -3.95 -3.41 -34.97
CA PRO A 118 -3.76 -3.50 -33.52
C PRO A 118 -2.28 -3.35 -33.13
N PRO A 119 -2.03 -2.91 -31.88
CA PRO A 119 -0.69 -2.89 -31.30
C PRO A 119 -0.02 -4.26 -31.34
N THR A 120 1.30 -4.28 -31.31
CA THR A 120 2.06 -5.51 -31.15
C THR A 120 1.83 -6.08 -29.74
N GLN A 121 1.82 -7.43 -29.62
CA GLN A 121 1.70 -8.07 -28.34
C GLN A 121 2.84 -7.63 -27.39
N PRO A 122 2.54 -7.14 -26.16
CA PRO A 122 3.57 -6.70 -25.24
C PRO A 122 4.54 -7.82 -24.89
N VAL A 123 5.84 -7.55 -25.04
CA VAL A 123 6.94 -8.43 -24.64
C VAL A 123 7.42 -7.99 -23.26
N LEU A 124 7.19 -8.80 -22.26
CA LEU A 124 7.64 -8.51 -20.90
C LEU A 124 9.17 -8.62 -20.81
N LEU A 125 9.85 -7.65 -20.17
CA LEU A 125 11.31 -7.60 -20.05
C LEU A 125 11.75 -7.94 -18.62
N THR A 126 11.43 -7.07 -17.65
CA THR A 126 11.80 -7.26 -16.25
C THR A 126 10.58 -7.26 -15.34
N PRO A 127 10.58 -8.11 -14.29
CA PRO A 127 11.51 -9.20 -14.01
C PRO A 127 11.37 -10.38 -15.00
N GLU A 128 12.45 -11.18 -15.13
CA GLU A 128 12.36 -12.44 -15.87
C GLU A 128 11.38 -13.39 -15.19
N ASP A 129 10.76 -14.29 -15.96
CA ASP A 129 9.79 -15.24 -15.39
C ASP A 129 10.42 -16.14 -14.35
N GLY A 130 9.76 -16.26 -13.19
CA GLY A 130 10.20 -17.07 -12.07
C GLY A 130 11.33 -16.45 -11.22
N THR A 131 11.68 -15.18 -11.42
CA THR A 131 12.67 -14.49 -10.55
C THR A 131 12.26 -14.57 -9.10
N ILE A 132 13.20 -14.89 -8.21
CA ILE A 132 13.01 -15.04 -6.76
C ILE A 132 13.85 -14.03 -5.97
N ASP A 133 13.56 -13.90 -4.68
CA ASP A 133 14.31 -13.08 -3.71
C ASP A 133 14.37 -11.57 -4.03
N LEU A 134 13.38 -11.06 -4.75
CA LEU A 134 13.25 -9.63 -5.00
C LEU A 134 12.90 -8.86 -3.71
N LEU A 135 13.23 -7.58 -3.68
CA LEU A 135 12.80 -6.67 -2.62
C LEU A 135 11.29 -6.38 -2.77
N ASN A 136 10.71 -5.73 -1.78
CA ASN A 136 9.29 -5.34 -1.78
C ASN A 136 8.95 -4.16 -2.71
N GLU A 137 9.93 -3.68 -3.45
CA GLU A 137 9.79 -2.74 -4.56
C GLU A 137 10.36 -3.40 -5.81
N VAL A 138 9.57 -3.47 -6.88
CA VAL A 138 9.91 -4.17 -8.13
C VAL A 138 9.56 -3.29 -9.32
N GLU A 139 10.54 -3.07 -10.17
CA GLU A 139 10.35 -2.42 -11.45
C GLU A 139 9.90 -3.42 -12.50
N LEU A 140 8.73 -3.16 -13.11
CA LEU A 140 8.21 -3.88 -14.28
C LEU A 140 8.60 -3.12 -15.53
N SER A 141 9.04 -3.81 -16.58
CA SER A 141 9.25 -3.23 -17.89
C SER A 141 8.82 -4.15 -19.01
N TRP A 142 8.38 -3.56 -20.11
CA TRP A 142 7.90 -4.26 -21.30
C TRP A 142 8.16 -3.44 -22.55
N GLU A 143 7.93 -4.03 -23.71
CA GLU A 143 7.97 -3.37 -25.02
C GLU A 143 6.71 -3.72 -25.81
N SER A 144 6.10 -2.72 -26.42
CA SER A 144 5.05 -2.83 -27.42
C SER A 144 5.11 -1.61 -28.33
N THR A 145 4.72 -1.76 -29.58
CA THR A 145 4.67 -0.70 -30.58
C THR A 145 3.37 -0.79 -31.35
N ASP A 146 2.93 0.33 -31.90
CA ASP A 146 1.84 0.37 -32.85
C ASP A 146 2.36 0.49 -34.28
N PRO A 147 1.83 -0.30 -35.27
CA PRO A 147 2.26 -0.23 -36.66
C PRO A 147 1.84 1.06 -37.38
N ASP A 148 0.82 1.73 -36.86
CA ASP A 148 0.26 2.97 -37.44
C ASP A 148 0.68 4.20 -36.60
N GLU A 149 1.56 4.00 -35.59
CA GLU A 149 2.11 5.01 -34.67
C GLU A 149 1.05 5.66 -33.76
N ASP A 150 -0.05 4.94 -33.49
CA ASP A 150 -1.06 5.40 -32.56
C ASP A 150 -0.56 5.44 -31.10
N GLU A 151 -1.15 6.31 -30.28
CA GLU A 151 -0.78 6.46 -28.87
C GLU A 151 -1.26 5.25 -28.07
N LEU A 152 -0.31 4.53 -27.46
CA LEU A 152 -0.60 3.34 -26.66
C LEU A 152 -0.92 3.69 -25.20
N THR A 153 -1.89 2.95 -24.67
CA THR A 153 -2.23 2.94 -23.25
C THR A 153 -2.13 1.53 -22.70
N PHE A 154 -1.54 1.39 -21.51
CA PHE A 154 -1.31 0.10 -20.90
C PHE A 154 -2.13 -0.07 -19.61
N THR A 155 -2.59 -1.31 -19.39
CA THR A 155 -3.14 -1.77 -18.12
C THR A 155 -2.24 -2.88 -17.58
N ILE A 156 -1.77 -2.72 -16.35
CA ILE A 156 -0.98 -3.72 -15.65
C ILE A 156 -1.92 -4.54 -14.78
N GLU A 157 -1.98 -5.85 -14.98
CA GLU A 157 -2.70 -6.76 -14.10
C GLU A 157 -1.72 -7.52 -13.22
N ILE A 158 -1.95 -7.49 -11.89
CA ILE A 158 -1.11 -8.16 -10.91
C ILE A 158 -1.99 -9.00 -10.00
N ARG A 159 -1.62 -10.27 -9.81
CA ARG A 159 -2.26 -11.20 -8.90
C ARG A 159 -1.24 -11.77 -7.93
N ASN A 160 -1.51 -11.75 -6.63
CA ASN A 160 -0.69 -12.45 -5.65
C ASN A 160 -1.26 -13.84 -5.33
N ASP A 161 -0.39 -14.76 -4.94
CA ASP A 161 -0.76 -16.14 -4.60
C ASP A 161 -1.27 -16.30 -3.16
N PHE A 162 -1.07 -15.28 -2.32
CA PHE A 162 -1.43 -15.34 -0.90
C PHE A 162 -2.94 -15.32 -0.66
N ASN A 163 -3.68 -14.49 -1.41
CA ASN A 163 -5.14 -14.34 -1.29
C ASN A 163 -5.84 -14.30 -2.64
N ASN A 164 -5.10 -14.54 -3.74
CA ASN A 164 -5.57 -14.42 -5.12
C ASN A 164 -6.17 -13.05 -5.48
N ALA A 165 -5.83 -12.00 -4.71
CA ALA A 165 -6.26 -10.65 -5.03
C ALA A 165 -5.64 -10.21 -6.36
N VAL A 166 -6.49 -9.64 -7.22
CA VAL A 166 -6.10 -9.05 -8.51
C VAL A 166 -6.15 -7.53 -8.37
N THR A 167 -5.07 -6.88 -8.73
CA THR A 167 -4.99 -5.42 -8.84
C THR A 167 -4.78 -5.07 -10.30
N ARG A 168 -5.55 -4.11 -10.81
CA ARG A 168 -5.40 -3.55 -12.16
C ARG A 168 -4.98 -2.08 -12.03
N ILE A 169 -3.90 -1.71 -12.72
CA ILE A 169 -3.39 -0.35 -12.79
C ILE A 169 -3.59 0.10 -14.22
N THR A 170 -4.53 1.02 -14.43
CA THR A 170 -4.96 1.50 -15.75
C THR A 170 -4.28 2.81 -16.12
N ASP A 171 -4.43 3.21 -17.40
CA ASP A 171 -3.99 4.50 -17.94
C ASP A 171 -2.48 4.76 -17.84
N VAL A 172 -1.68 3.69 -17.84
CA VAL A 172 -0.22 3.79 -17.86
C VAL A 172 0.23 4.14 -19.28
N LYS A 173 1.08 5.16 -19.43
CA LYS A 173 1.60 5.62 -20.73
C LYS A 173 3.03 5.17 -21.00
N GLU A 174 3.81 4.98 -19.95
CA GLU A 174 5.19 4.54 -20.02
C GLU A 174 5.28 3.01 -20.06
N GLN A 175 6.30 2.47 -20.67
CA GLN A 175 6.56 1.03 -20.74
C GLN A 175 7.42 0.53 -19.56
N ILE A 176 7.33 1.22 -18.45
CA ILE A 176 8.00 0.94 -17.19
C ILE A 176 7.08 1.34 -16.03
N TYR A 177 7.06 0.54 -14.97
CA TYR A 177 6.26 0.85 -13.78
C TYR A 177 6.89 0.23 -12.53
N THR A 178 7.00 1.01 -11.44
CA THR A 178 7.50 0.52 -10.16
C THR A 178 6.35 0.13 -9.24
N LEU A 179 6.30 -1.15 -8.87
CA LEU A 179 5.42 -1.66 -7.82
C LEU A 179 6.09 -1.46 -6.46
N SER A 180 5.37 -0.91 -5.50
CA SER A 180 5.83 -0.76 -4.12
C SER A 180 4.93 -1.50 -3.14
N ASP A 181 5.39 -1.63 -1.88
CA ASP A 181 4.68 -2.24 -0.77
C ASP A 181 4.25 -3.71 -1.01
N LEU A 182 5.01 -4.42 -1.82
CA LEU A 182 4.80 -5.83 -2.07
C LEU A 182 5.08 -6.67 -0.81
N LYS A 183 4.26 -7.70 -0.57
CA LYS A 183 4.35 -8.53 0.62
C LYS A 183 5.54 -9.48 0.55
N TYR A 184 6.34 -9.50 1.60
CA TYR A 184 7.41 -10.46 1.78
C TYR A 184 6.87 -11.90 1.79
N GLY A 185 7.57 -12.81 1.11
CA GLY A 185 7.20 -14.21 0.97
C GLY A 185 6.07 -14.51 -0.02
N ALA A 186 5.49 -13.50 -0.66
CA ALA A 186 4.44 -13.68 -1.65
C ALA A 186 5.02 -13.86 -3.06
N LYS A 187 4.34 -14.69 -3.85
CA LYS A 187 4.56 -14.81 -5.30
C LYS A 187 3.54 -13.99 -6.04
N TYR A 188 3.98 -13.23 -7.02
CA TYR A 188 3.15 -12.40 -7.87
C TYR A 188 3.16 -12.92 -9.30
N PHE A 189 2.02 -12.81 -9.98
CA PHE A 189 1.85 -13.03 -11.40
C PHE A 189 1.43 -11.72 -12.03
N TRP A 190 1.98 -11.41 -13.19
CA TRP A 190 1.69 -10.14 -13.86
C TRP A 190 1.59 -10.30 -15.37
N SER A 191 0.79 -9.44 -15.98
CA SER A 191 0.62 -9.32 -17.41
C SER A 191 0.30 -7.89 -17.80
N ILE A 192 0.52 -7.54 -19.05
CA ILE A 192 0.26 -6.23 -19.62
C ILE A 192 -0.82 -6.39 -20.70
N GLU A 193 -1.81 -5.54 -20.64
CA GLU A 193 -2.81 -5.33 -21.68
C GLU A 193 -2.54 -3.97 -22.33
N VAL A 194 -2.50 -3.89 -23.64
CA VAL A 194 -2.24 -2.69 -24.42
C VAL A 194 -3.42 -2.38 -25.33
N THR A 195 -3.76 -1.12 -25.43
CA THR A 195 -4.81 -0.61 -26.34
C THR A 195 -4.32 0.62 -27.09
N ASP A 196 -4.73 0.73 -28.36
CA ASP A 196 -4.64 1.94 -29.21
C ASP A 196 -5.94 2.76 -29.16
N GLY A 197 -6.96 2.31 -28.42
CA GLY A 197 -8.27 2.94 -28.32
C GLY A 197 -9.19 2.68 -29.53
N ILE A 198 -8.77 1.90 -30.52
CA ILE A 198 -9.47 1.65 -31.79
C ILE A 198 -9.72 0.16 -31.96
N ASN A 199 -8.71 -0.67 -31.79
CA ASN A 199 -8.78 -2.12 -31.96
C ASN A 199 -9.07 -2.81 -30.59
N GLU A 200 -9.29 -4.15 -30.68
CA GLU A 200 -9.38 -4.97 -29.47
C GLU A 200 -8.03 -4.97 -28.72
N ASP A 201 -8.10 -4.94 -27.40
CA ASP A 201 -6.93 -4.93 -26.53
C ASP A 201 -6.06 -6.17 -26.73
N VAL A 202 -4.74 -6.00 -26.74
CA VAL A 202 -3.77 -7.07 -26.92
C VAL A 202 -3.09 -7.38 -25.59
N ILE A 203 -3.09 -8.66 -25.18
CA ILE A 203 -2.59 -9.10 -23.87
C ILE A 203 -1.28 -9.86 -24.03
N SER A 204 -0.30 -9.56 -23.15
CA SER A 204 0.98 -10.27 -23.05
C SER A 204 0.81 -11.71 -22.55
N SER A 205 1.89 -12.48 -22.59
CA SER A 205 2.04 -13.65 -21.73
C SER A 205 2.03 -13.25 -20.26
N THR A 206 1.75 -14.21 -19.34
CA THR A 206 1.87 -13.97 -17.90
C THR A 206 3.26 -14.40 -17.43
N ARG A 207 3.93 -13.55 -16.64
CA ARG A 207 5.16 -13.88 -15.90
C ARG A 207 4.92 -13.90 -14.40
N SER A 208 5.87 -14.43 -13.65
CA SER A 208 5.84 -14.49 -12.20
C SER A 208 7.16 -14.06 -11.59
N PHE A 209 7.08 -13.53 -10.36
CA PHE A 209 8.25 -13.27 -9.50
C PHE A 209 7.89 -13.51 -8.04
N THR A 210 8.88 -13.68 -7.17
CA THR A 210 8.67 -13.92 -5.74
C THR A 210 9.51 -12.94 -4.93
N ILE A 211 8.84 -12.30 -3.96
CA ILE A 211 9.50 -11.42 -2.99
C ILE A 211 10.20 -12.30 -1.94
N LYS A 212 11.39 -11.88 -1.49
CA LYS A 212 12.14 -12.62 -0.46
C LYS A 212 11.29 -12.89 0.78
N GLN A 213 11.60 -13.97 1.48
CA GLN A 213 10.78 -14.46 2.60
C GLN A 213 10.78 -13.52 3.82
N ASP A 214 11.90 -12.83 4.06
CA ASP A 214 12.12 -12.01 5.24
C ASP A 214 12.72 -10.65 4.84
N PRO A 215 12.26 -9.53 5.40
CA PRO A 215 12.87 -8.23 5.17
C PRO A 215 14.33 -8.14 5.66
N GLY A 216 14.75 -9.01 6.61
CA GLY A 216 16.07 -8.96 7.23
C GLY A 216 16.23 -7.76 8.18
N ASN A 217 15.14 -7.24 8.68
CA ASN A 217 15.13 -6.11 9.58
C ASN A 217 15.49 -6.54 11.01
N ARG A 218 16.35 -5.74 11.66
CA ARG A 218 16.84 -6.00 13.02
C ARG A 218 16.08 -5.27 14.11
N TYR A 219 15.33 -4.22 13.78
CA TYR A 219 14.63 -3.38 14.74
C TYR A 219 13.12 -3.56 14.59
N PHE A 220 12.46 -3.74 15.74
CA PHE A 220 11.01 -3.86 15.85
C PHE A 220 10.50 -2.78 16.80
N TYR A 221 9.43 -2.10 16.44
CA TYR A 221 8.88 -1.00 17.20
C TYR A 221 7.42 -0.76 16.87
N VAL A 222 6.77 0.09 17.66
CA VAL A 222 5.37 0.42 17.51
C VAL A 222 5.23 1.87 17.06
N LYS A 223 4.36 2.12 16.08
CA LYS A 223 3.84 3.47 15.77
C LYS A 223 2.35 3.53 16.06
N ASN A 224 1.91 4.66 16.63
CA ASN A 224 0.49 4.93 16.77
C ASN A 224 -0.01 5.71 15.54
N ILE A 225 -0.95 5.10 14.80
CA ILE A 225 -1.55 5.70 13.60
C ILE A 225 -3.07 5.66 13.77
N ALA A 226 -3.71 6.81 13.74
CA ALA A 226 -5.16 6.94 13.92
C ALA A 226 -5.69 6.22 15.18
N SER A 227 -4.96 6.37 16.30
CA SER A 227 -5.25 5.76 17.61
C SER A 227 -5.10 4.23 17.68
N ASN A 228 -4.55 3.59 16.66
CA ASN A 228 -4.16 2.18 16.70
C ASN A 228 -2.63 2.03 16.73
N ASN A 229 -2.16 1.12 17.54
CA ASN A 229 -0.77 0.70 17.57
C ASN A 229 -0.50 -0.30 16.46
N ILE A 230 0.51 -0.04 15.66
CA ILE A 230 0.95 -0.87 14.54
C ILE A 230 2.41 -1.23 14.75
N ILE A 231 2.73 -2.52 14.64
CA ILE A 231 4.10 -3.01 14.75
C ILE A 231 4.79 -2.83 13.40
N TYR A 232 5.97 -2.23 13.44
CA TYR A 232 6.87 -2.05 12.31
C TYR A 232 8.17 -2.81 12.53
N SER A 233 8.82 -3.16 11.44
CA SER A 233 10.23 -3.52 11.44
C SER A 233 11.01 -2.61 10.48
N SER A 234 12.29 -2.37 10.79
CA SER A 234 13.18 -1.55 9.94
C SER A 234 14.63 -1.98 10.11
N SER A 235 15.44 -1.63 9.12
CA SER A 235 16.88 -1.57 9.24
C SER A 235 17.33 -0.14 9.49
N PHE A 236 18.45 0.00 10.19
CA PHE A 236 19.11 1.27 10.43
C PHE A 236 20.60 1.14 10.04
N ASN A 237 21.08 2.08 9.27
CA ASN A 237 22.49 2.13 8.88
C ASN A 237 23.21 3.09 9.83
N ASP A 238 24.08 2.55 10.70
CA ASP A 238 24.84 3.33 11.69
C ASP A 238 25.82 4.32 11.04
N ASP A 239 26.34 4.04 9.81
CA ASP A 239 27.34 4.88 9.17
C ASP A 239 26.78 6.22 8.65
N ASN A 240 25.52 6.25 8.24
CA ASN A 240 24.88 7.43 7.66
C ASN A 240 23.59 7.88 8.37
N GLY A 241 23.16 7.18 9.41
CA GLY A 241 21.96 7.51 10.18
C GLY A 241 20.64 7.29 9.42
N VAL A 242 20.63 6.46 8.36
CA VAL A 242 19.47 6.30 7.49
C VAL A 242 18.65 5.06 7.88
N VAL A 243 17.35 5.27 8.08
CA VAL A 243 16.36 4.21 8.20
C VAL A 243 16.04 3.67 6.82
N SER A 244 16.05 2.37 6.67
CA SER A 244 15.69 1.70 5.42
C SER A 244 14.74 0.53 5.67
N ASN A 245 14.08 0.09 4.60
CA ASN A 245 13.26 -1.12 4.59
C ASN A 245 12.18 -1.14 5.70
N SER A 246 11.50 0.00 5.93
CA SER A 246 10.44 0.11 6.94
C SER A 246 9.19 -0.63 6.49
N VAL A 247 8.77 -1.64 7.24
CA VAL A 247 7.65 -2.54 6.92
C VAL A 247 6.65 -2.57 8.06
N ALA A 248 5.37 -2.30 7.77
CA ALA A 248 4.28 -2.53 8.70
C ALA A 248 3.98 -4.03 8.77
N LEU A 249 4.17 -4.63 9.95
CA LEU A 249 3.95 -6.06 10.17
C LEU A 249 2.51 -6.40 10.59
N THR A 250 1.79 -5.42 11.13
CA THR A 250 0.40 -5.59 11.55
C THR A 250 -0.54 -4.60 10.87
N ASN A 251 -1.82 -4.95 10.80
CA ASN A 251 -2.83 -4.13 10.13
C ASN A 251 -3.23 -2.91 10.98
N SER A 252 -3.43 -1.77 10.33
CA SER A 252 -3.86 -0.51 10.96
C SER A 252 -5.25 -0.55 11.60
N ASN A 253 -6.08 -1.54 11.28
CA ASN A 253 -7.41 -1.72 11.86
C ASN A 253 -7.40 -2.51 13.19
N LEU A 254 -6.24 -3.02 13.60
CA LEU A 254 -6.08 -3.86 14.78
C LEU A 254 -5.01 -3.26 15.69
N ASN A 255 -5.40 -3.00 16.95
CA ASN A 255 -4.47 -2.49 17.96
C ASN A 255 -3.48 -3.59 18.38
N SER A 256 -2.20 -3.47 17.95
CA SER A 256 -1.13 -4.47 18.18
C SER A 256 0.13 -3.80 18.67
N TRP A 257 0.69 -4.27 19.80
CA TRP A 257 1.84 -3.60 20.44
C TRP A 257 2.77 -4.60 21.12
N ARG A 258 3.89 -4.11 21.68
CA ARG A 258 4.90 -4.84 22.42
C ARG A 258 5.47 -6.01 21.64
N PRO A 259 6.11 -5.79 20.48
CA PRO A 259 6.79 -6.87 19.74
C PRO A 259 7.96 -7.42 20.58
N ARG A 260 8.14 -8.75 20.58
CA ARG A 260 9.26 -9.46 21.17
C ARG A 260 9.70 -10.56 20.23
N LYS A 261 10.87 -10.41 19.64
CA LYS A 261 11.43 -11.41 18.72
C LYS A 261 12.14 -12.51 19.48
N ASN A 262 11.99 -13.75 19.01
CA ASN A 262 12.80 -14.89 19.42
C ASN A 262 13.64 -15.38 18.25
N ASN A 263 14.97 -15.35 18.41
CA ASN A 263 15.91 -15.66 17.35
C ASN A 263 16.01 -17.16 17.02
N VAL A 264 15.66 -18.04 17.98
CA VAL A 264 15.68 -19.50 17.76
C VAL A 264 14.54 -19.93 16.85
N THR A 265 13.33 -19.40 17.11
CA THR A 265 12.13 -19.76 16.33
C THR A 265 11.89 -18.83 15.14
N ASN A 266 12.59 -17.71 15.06
CA ASN A 266 12.40 -16.62 14.09
C ASN A 266 10.94 -16.13 14.05
N LEU A 267 10.30 -16.06 15.24
CA LEU A 267 8.95 -15.57 15.43
C LEU A 267 8.96 -14.27 16.26
N ILE A 268 7.99 -13.43 16.00
CA ILE A 268 7.68 -12.25 16.81
C ILE A 268 6.40 -12.56 17.59
N ALA A 269 6.48 -12.51 18.94
CA ALA A 269 5.30 -12.46 19.77
C ALA A 269 4.90 -11.01 20.02
N PHE A 270 3.60 -10.76 20.20
CA PHE A 270 3.08 -9.41 20.42
C PHE A 270 1.72 -9.44 21.10
N LEU A 271 1.34 -8.34 21.72
CA LEU A 271 0.02 -8.14 22.30
C LEU A 271 -0.96 -7.57 21.25
N ARG A 272 -2.20 -8.03 21.32
CA ARG A 272 -3.31 -7.51 20.49
C ARG A 272 -4.60 -7.55 21.29
N ILE A 273 -5.44 -6.54 21.11
CA ILE A 273 -6.82 -6.56 21.64
C ILE A 273 -7.68 -7.48 20.77
N ASP A 274 -8.36 -8.40 21.44
CA ASP A 274 -9.39 -9.26 20.88
C ASP A 274 -10.53 -9.35 21.88
N ASN A 275 -11.76 -8.96 21.45
CA ASN A 275 -12.95 -8.90 22.31
C ASN A 275 -12.74 -8.12 23.63
N ASN A 276 -12.03 -6.99 23.58
CA ASN A 276 -11.66 -6.11 24.71
C ASN A 276 -10.66 -6.72 25.71
N GLU A 277 -10.05 -7.84 25.41
CA GLU A 277 -9.00 -8.45 26.22
C GLU A 277 -7.67 -8.42 25.47
N ALA A 278 -6.56 -8.27 26.20
CA ALA A 278 -5.22 -8.35 25.63
C ALA A 278 -4.76 -9.81 25.56
N HIS A 279 -4.40 -10.25 24.38
CA HIS A 279 -3.91 -11.60 24.13
C HIS A 279 -2.55 -11.59 23.45
N ILE A 280 -1.74 -12.62 23.71
CA ILE A 280 -0.50 -12.85 22.99
C ILE A 280 -0.80 -13.52 21.66
N TYR A 281 -0.19 -12.99 20.61
CA TYR A 281 -0.14 -13.54 19.27
C TYR A 281 1.29 -13.77 18.85
N THR A 282 1.51 -14.67 17.90
CA THR A 282 2.79 -14.84 17.22
C THR A 282 2.63 -14.58 15.72
N MET A 283 3.69 -14.13 15.07
CA MET A 283 3.79 -13.96 13.62
C MET A 283 5.21 -14.25 13.14
N LYS A 284 5.37 -14.47 11.84
CA LYS A 284 6.67 -14.48 11.18
C LYS A 284 7.25 -13.07 11.08
N THR A 285 8.54 -12.94 10.86
CA THR A 285 9.26 -11.65 10.71
C THR A 285 8.80 -10.82 9.51
N ASN A 286 8.10 -11.42 8.58
CA ASN A 286 7.44 -10.75 7.46
C ASN A 286 5.97 -10.32 7.73
N GLY A 287 5.48 -10.46 8.98
CA GLY A 287 4.10 -10.16 9.35
C GLY A 287 3.07 -11.24 8.98
N GLY A 288 3.51 -12.35 8.38
CA GLY A 288 2.63 -13.46 8.00
C GLY A 288 2.41 -14.48 9.12
N ASP A 289 1.50 -15.44 8.90
CA ASP A 289 1.22 -16.59 9.78
C ASP A 289 0.85 -16.18 11.22
N ILE A 290 -0.04 -15.19 11.34
CA ILE A 290 -0.47 -14.67 12.65
C ILE A 290 -1.32 -15.72 13.37
N LYS A 291 -0.92 -16.08 14.59
CA LYS A 291 -1.61 -17.08 15.44
C LYS A 291 -1.86 -16.52 16.84
N LYS A 292 -3.05 -16.73 17.35
CA LYS A 292 -3.39 -16.43 18.75
C LYS A 292 -2.83 -17.54 19.66
N VAL A 293 -2.10 -17.15 20.70
CA VAL A 293 -1.49 -18.07 21.67
C VAL A 293 -2.34 -18.19 22.92
N THR A 294 -2.66 -17.08 23.59
CA THR A 294 -3.49 -17.10 24.80
C THR A 294 -4.97 -17.11 24.45
N SER A 295 -5.77 -17.91 25.13
CA SER A 295 -7.21 -18.00 24.90
C SER A 295 -8.03 -17.98 26.20
N THR A 296 -7.67 -18.82 27.18
CA THR A 296 -8.42 -18.99 28.42
C THR A 296 -8.11 -17.91 29.45
N ILE A 297 -6.83 -17.54 29.57
CA ILE A 297 -6.34 -16.50 30.48
C ILE A 297 -5.68 -15.43 29.62
N PRO A 298 -6.23 -14.20 29.55
CA PRO A 298 -5.64 -13.10 28.82
C PRO A 298 -4.46 -12.48 29.58
N VAL A 299 -3.75 -11.54 28.98
CA VAL A 299 -2.78 -10.70 29.65
C VAL A 299 -3.52 -9.55 30.33
N ALA A 300 -3.35 -9.38 31.64
CA ALA A 300 -4.05 -8.35 32.40
C ALA A 300 -3.25 -7.86 33.60
N GLY A 301 -3.42 -6.60 33.95
CA GLY A 301 -2.80 -5.96 35.10
C GLY A 301 -3.32 -4.54 35.32
N PHE A 302 -2.53 -3.68 35.96
CA PHE A 302 -2.98 -2.33 36.30
C PHE A 302 -3.11 -1.38 35.08
N ASN A 303 -2.26 -1.58 34.06
CA ASN A 303 -2.26 -0.79 32.84
C ASN A 303 -1.70 -1.62 31.68
N LEU A 304 -2.47 -1.82 30.62
CA LEU A 304 -2.07 -2.67 29.49
C LEU A 304 -0.82 -2.16 28.74
N ASN A 305 -0.56 -0.85 28.75
CA ASN A 305 0.63 -0.28 28.10
C ASN A 305 1.92 -0.56 28.89
N GLU A 306 1.80 -0.85 30.17
CA GLU A 306 2.91 -1.13 31.07
C GLU A 306 3.14 -2.62 31.30
N LEU A 307 2.33 -3.49 30.64
CA LEU A 307 2.51 -4.92 30.74
C LEU A 307 3.54 -5.40 29.72
N ASP A 308 4.38 -6.33 30.15
CA ASP A 308 5.32 -7.03 29.29
C ASP A 308 5.31 -8.53 29.53
N PHE A 309 5.71 -9.27 28.53
CA PHE A 309 5.82 -10.72 28.52
C PHE A 309 7.18 -11.12 27.94
N SER A 310 7.61 -12.36 28.15
CA SER A 310 8.91 -12.83 27.68
C SER A 310 8.85 -14.20 27.03
N TRP A 311 9.71 -14.44 26.05
CA TRP A 311 9.97 -15.75 25.49
C TRP A 311 10.87 -16.59 26.42
N SER A 312 10.64 -17.90 26.47
CA SER A 312 11.70 -18.82 26.93
C SER A 312 12.89 -18.74 25.95
N PRO A 313 14.14 -18.95 26.40
CA PRO A 313 15.32 -18.83 25.53
C PRO A 313 15.27 -19.70 24.29
N ASP A 314 14.70 -20.91 24.40
CA ASP A 314 14.49 -21.86 23.30
C ASP A 314 13.30 -21.53 22.39
N GLY A 315 12.52 -20.51 22.73
CA GLY A 315 11.32 -20.09 22.01
C GLY A 315 10.18 -21.09 22.05
N SER A 316 10.17 -22.03 22.98
CA SER A 316 9.10 -23.01 23.12
C SER A 316 7.89 -22.51 23.91
N LYS A 317 8.12 -21.60 24.87
CA LYS A 317 7.11 -21.05 25.77
C LYS A 317 7.13 -19.53 25.82
N LEU A 318 6.05 -18.95 26.33
CA LEU A 318 5.88 -17.55 26.69
C LEU A 318 5.49 -17.43 28.15
N LEU A 319 6.08 -16.45 28.85
CA LEU A 319 5.68 -16.02 30.19
C LEU A 319 4.83 -14.76 30.07
N TYR A 320 3.77 -14.65 30.88
CA TYR A 320 2.95 -13.44 30.87
C TYR A 320 2.20 -13.24 32.19
N PRO A 321 1.93 -11.99 32.58
CA PRO A 321 1.20 -11.66 33.79
C PRO A 321 -0.33 -11.72 33.58
N TYR A 322 -1.01 -12.15 34.65
CA TYR A 322 -2.45 -11.99 34.82
C TYR A 322 -2.74 -11.56 36.27
N PHE A 323 -2.85 -10.26 36.45
CA PHE A 323 -2.94 -9.60 37.76
C PHE A 323 -1.80 -9.98 38.68
N ASN A 324 -2.06 -10.70 39.79
CA ASN A 324 -1.06 -11.13 40.76
C ASN A 324 -0.42 -12.50 40.46
N LYS A 325 -0.67 -13.04 39.27
CA LYS A 325 -0.18 -14.34 38.82
C LYS A 325 0.69 -14.25 37.59
N LEU A 326 1.68 -15.13 37.52
CA LEU A 326 2.50 -15.36 36.35
C LEU A 326 2.19 -16.71 35.73
N TYR A 327 1.93 -16.71 34.42
CA TYR A 327 1.66 -17.93 33.67
C TYR A 327 2.74 -18.20 32.63
N ALA A 328 2.98 -19.49 32.37
CA ALA A 328 3.70 -19.96 31.19
C ALA A 328 2.73 -20.70 30.24
N ILE A 329 2.95 -20.54 28.93
CA ILE A 329 2.17 -21.23 27.91
C ILE A 329 3.07 -21.60 26.74
N ASN A 330 2.85 -22.74 26.10
CA ASN A 330 3.55 -23.09 24.87
C ASN A 330 3.17 -22.14 23.74
N LYS A 331 4.08 -21.90 22.80
CA LYS A 331 3.85 -21.01 21.64
C LYS A 331 2.66 -21.41 20.75
N ASP A 332 2.18 -22.64 20.87
CA ASP A 332 1.01 -23.15 20.17
C ASP A 332 -0.29 -23.00 20.94
N GLY A 333 -0.23 -22.40 22.15
CA GLY A 333 -1.38 -22.17 23.03
C GLY A 333 -1.72 -23.34 23.96
N SER A 334 -0.96 -24.42 23.92
CA SER A 334 -1.12 -25.56 24.83
C SER A 334 -0.29 -25.40 26.10
N GLY A 335 -0.49 -26.28 27.08
CA GLY A 335 0.40 -26.41 28.25
C GLY A 335 0.40 -25.18 29.16
N LEU A 336 -0.77 -24.52 29.37
CA LEU A 336 -0.91 -23.41 30.30
C LEU A 336 -0.60 -23.88 31.72
N GLU A 337 0.32 -23.17 32.39
CA GLU A 337 0.83 -23.47 33.72
C GLU A 337 0.98 -22.19 34.56
N GLU A 338 0.55 -22.21 35.82
CA GLU A 338 0.81 -21.12 36.76
C GLU A 338 2.19 -21.33 37.38
N ILE A 339 3.08 -20.34 37.22
CA ILE A 339 4.47 -20.39 37.68
C ILE A 339 4.61 -19.73 39.06
N TYR A 340 3.89 -18.62 39.29
CA TYR A 340 4.02 -17.83 40.51
C TYR A 340 2.76 -17.07 40.84
N GLU A 341 2.46 -16.90 42.11
CA GLU A 341 1.44 -15.99 42.62
C GLU A 341 2.04 -15.15 43.76
N THR A 342 1.83 -13.84 43.75
CA THR A 342 2.31 -12.97 44.83
C THR A 342 1.53 -13.23 46.09
N ALA A 343 2.24 -13.39 47.21
CA ALA A 343 1.62 -13.72 48.51
C ALA A 343 0.81 -12.55 49.13
N ASP A 344 1.16 -11.32 48.77
CA ASP A 344 0.55 -10.09 49.29
C ASP A 344 -0.50 -9.49 48.37
N GLY A 345 -0.76 -10.12 47.21
CA GLY A 345 -1.73 -9.66 46.20
C GLY A 345 -1.21 -8.52 45.32
N SER A 346 0.07 -8.15 45.40
CA SER A 346 0.71 -7.20 44.48
C SER A 346 0.56 -7.69 43.03
N LEU A 347 0.28 -6.77 42.11
CA LEU A 347 0.11 -7.12 40.69
C LEU A 347 1.48 -7.35 40.03
N ILE A 348 1.57 -8.34 39.16
CA ILE A 348 2.73 -8.56 38.29
C ILE A 348 2.49 -7.78 36.99
N SER A 349 3.43 -6.97 36.56
CA SER A 349 3.28 -6.19 35.33
C SER A 349 4.29 -6.55 34.25
N GLU A 350 5.50 -6.96 34.64
CA GLU A 350 6.56 -7.31 33.70
C GLU A 350 7.27 -8.58 34.17
N CYS A 351 7.74 -9.36 33.18
CA CYS A 351 8.57 -10.52 33.45
C CYS A 351 9.60 -10.66 32.31
N ASP A 352 10.78 -11.19 32.68
CA ASP A 352 11.77 -11.55 31.68
C ASP A 352 12.50 -12.84 32.08
N TRP A 353 12.75 -13.71 31.08
CA TRP A 353 13.35 -15.01 31.28
C TRP A 353 14.88 -14.94 31.09
N SER A 354 15.65 -15.48 32.02
CA SER A 354 17.10 -15.52 31.85
C SER A 354 17.50 -16.45 30.68
N SER A 355 18.60 -16.10 30.03
CA SER A 355 19.12 -16.83 28.85
C SER A 355 19.47 -18.30 29.12
N ASP A 356 19.79 -18.64 30.37
CA ASP A 356 20.02 -20.04 30.81
C ASP A 356 18.73 -20.82 31.05
N GLY A 357 17.56 -20.14 30.98
CA GLY A 357 16.25 -20.73 31.20
C GLY A 357 15.91 -21.08 32.65
N LEU A 358 16.75 -20.71 33.61
CA LEU A 358 16.62 -21.18 35.01
C LEU A 358 16.00 -20.14 35.96
N LYS A 359 15.96 -18.87 35.58
CA LYS A 359 15.51 -17.76 36.42
C LYS A 359 14.56 -16.85 35.64
N ILE A 360 13.71 -16.16 36.40
CA ILE A 360 12.78 -15.18 35.89
C ILE A 360 12.91 -13.91 36.73
N ALA A 361 13.06 -12.78 36.06
CA ALA A 361 12.91 -11.46 36.64
C ALA A 361 11.43 -11.06 36.63
N LEU A 362 10.91 -10.55 37.73
CA LEU A 362 9.53 -10.09 37.89
C LEU A 362 9.50 -8.67 38.41
N LYS A 363 8.66 -7.83 37.85
CA LYS A 363 8.24 -6.58 38.42
C LYS A 363 6.87 -6.73 39.06
N THR A 364 6.75 -6.35 40.32
CA THR A 364 5.47 -6.26 41.03
C THR A 364 5.15 -4.82 41.42
N ASN A 365 3.86 -4.49 41.60
CA ASN A 365 3.38 -3.16 41.96
C ASN A 365 1.98 -3.22 42.59
N ASP A 366 1.55 -2.14 43.21
CA ASP A 366 0.16 -1.97 43.64
C ASP A 366 -0.83 -1.75 42.48
N ALA A 367 -2.10 -1.59 42.81
CA ALA A 367 -3.15 -1.40 41.80
C ALA A 367 -3.03 -0.08 40.99
N ASN A 368 -2.19 0.88 41.45
CA ASN A 368 -1.93 2.14 40.76
C ASN A 368 -0.60 2.11 39.97
N GLY A 369 0.13 0.98 40.01
CA GLY A 369 1.42 0.82 39.34
C GLY A 369 2.63 1.23 40.17
N TYR A 370 2.42 1.67 41.41
CA TYR A 370 3.48 2.14 42.32
C TYR A 370 3.86 1.11 43.40
N ASN A 371 4.67 1.49 44.37
CA ASN A 371 5.22 0.59 45.38
C ASN A 371 5.93 -0.63 44.72
N GLY A 372 6.67 -0.32 43.65
CA GLY A 372 7.25 -1.31 42.78
C GLY A 372 8.37 -2.13 43.45
N SER A 373 8.45 -3.40 43.11
CA SER A 373 9.56 -4.28 43.50
C SER A 373 10.02 -5.12 42.30
N ILE A 374 11.30 -5.48 42.27
CA ILE A 374 11.90 -6.39 41.30
C ILE A 374 12.42 -7.60 42.02
N LEU A 375 11.89 -8.77 41.66
CA LEU A 375 12.25 -10.06 42.24
C LEU A 375 12.90 -10.94 41.16
N MET A 376 13.86 -11.76 41.62
CA MET A 376 14.34 -12.91 40.84
C MET A 376 13.75 -14.18 41.42
N ILE A 377 13.09 -15.00 40.64
CA ILE A 377 12.54 -16.30 41.03
C ILE A 377 13.15 -17.43 40.21
N ASN A 378 13.06 -18.67 40.73
CA ASN A 378 13.29 -19.87 39.94
C ASN A 378 11.99 -20.35 39.23
N LEU A 379 12.07 -21.43 38.45
CA LEU A 379 10.90 -21.98 37.74
C LEU A 379 9.86 -22.63 38.65
N ASN A 380 10.19 -22.86 39.93
CA ASN A 380 9.23 -23.37 40.95
C ASN A 380 8.51 -22.25 41.67
N GLY A 381 8.82 -20.96 41.35
CA GLY A 381 8.27 -19.80 42.06
C GLY A 381 9.01 -19.41 43.34
N ASP A 382 10.14 -20.04 43.68
CA ASP A 382 10.90 -19.65 44.84
C ASP A 382 11.67 -18.33 44.59
N ILE A 383 11.58 -17.36 45.53
CA ILE A 383 12.32 -16.10 45.42
C ILE A 383 13.80 -16.36 45.73
N LEU A 384 14.64 -16.10 44.72
CA LEU A 384 16.11 -16.24 44.80
C LEU A 384 16.76 -14.95 45.30
N ASN A 385 16.25 -13.80 44.84
CA ASN A 385 16.79 -12.49 45.21
C ASN A 385 15.70 -11.40 45.07
N THR A 386 15.80 -10.35 45.92
CA THR A 386 15.06 -9.11 45.75
C THR A 386 16.05 -8.04 45.30
N VAL A 387 15.94 -7.59 44.07
CA VAL A 387 16.83 -6.58 43.47
C VAL A 387 16.54 -5.21 44.07
N ILE A 388 15.26 -4.85 44.13
CA ILE A 388 14.78 -3.59 44.73
C ILE A 388 13.34 -3.81 45.21
N SER A 389 12.93 -3.07 46.27
CA SER A 389 11.57 -3.22 46.80
C SER A 389 11.00 -1.90 47.31
N GLY A 390 9.68 -1.75 47.24
CA GLY A 390 8.93 -0.63 47.79
C GLY A 390 9.30 0.72 47.17
N VAL A 391 9.60 0.75 45.86
CA VAL A 391 10.03 1.97 45.17
C VAL A 391 8.87 2.94 45.08
N GLN A 392 9.11 4.17 45.50
CA GLN A 392 8.22 5.29 45.22
C GLN A 392 8.43 5.75 43.78
N GLY A 393 7.37 6.15 43.09
CA GLY A 393 7.40 6.46 41.65
C GLY A 393 7.27 5.22 40.80
N ALA A 394 7.29 5.42 39.49
CA ALA A 394 7.14 4.35 38.50
C ALA A 394 8.42 3.48 38.42
N LEU A 395 8.22 2.20 38.17
CA LEU A 395 9.26 1.20 37.93
C LEU A 395 8.84 0.40 36.68
N GLY A 396 9.78 0.05 35.78
CA GLY A 396 9.45 -0.69 34.58
C GLY A 396 10.65 -1.08 33.73
N GLY A 397 10.37 -1.54 32.51
CA GLY A 397 11.36 -1.79 31.47
C GLY A 397 12.34 -2.93 31.76
N LEU A 398 11.86 -4.05 32.36
CA LEU A 398 12.72 -5.18 32.69
C LEU A 398 13.32 -5.85 31.46
N ASN A 399 14.65 -6.01 31.47
CA ASN A 399 15.33 -6.84 30.48
C ASN A 399 16.62 -7.44 31.04
N LEU A 400 16.70 -8.76 31.06
CA LEU A 400 17.92 -9.49 31.44
C LEU A 400 18.92 -9.47 30.29
N SER A 401 20.19 -9.31 30.62
CA SER A 401 21.26 -9.41 29.63
C SER A 401 21.42 -10.83 29.07
N ALA A 402 21.97 -10.96 27.87
CA ALA A 402 22.23 -12.26 27.24
C ALA A 402 23.16 -13.14 28.09
N SER A 403 24.09 -12.55 28.80
CA SER A 403 24.95 -13.25 29.77
C SER A 403 24.23 -13.67 31.07
N GLY A 404 23.04 -13.12 31.32
CA GLY A 404 22.32 -13.31 32.58
C GLY A 404 22.96 -12.65 33.80
N SER A 405 24.03 -11.88 33.61
CA SER A 405 24.79 -11.22 34.70
C SER A 405 24.24 -9.85 35.08
N LYS A 406 23.39 -9.24 34.22
CA LYS A 406 22.86 -7.89 34.42
C LYS A 406 21.36 -7.84 34.21
N LEU A 407 20.72 -6.90 34.91
CA LEU A 407 19.32 -6.58 34.71
C LEU A 407 19.17 -5.09 34.41
N LEU A 408 18.53 -4.80 33.29
CA LEU A 408 18.14 -3.46 32.87
C LEU A 408 16.73 -3.17 33.38
N PHE A 409 16.50 -1.96 33.89
CA PHE A 409 15.18 -1.51 34.31
C PHE A 409 15.11 0.02 34.33
N THR A 410 13.90 0.56 34.41
CA THR A 410 13.66 2.00 34.57
C THR A 410 13.07 2.30 35.95
N ARG A 411 13.41 3.50 36.48
CA ARG A 411 12.82 4.04 37.68
C ARG A 411 12.60 5.54 37.53
N ASP A 412 11.40 6.03 37.91
CA ASP A 412 11.18 7.48 38.07
C ASP A 412 11.86 8.00 39.31
N ALA A 413 13.01 8.67 39.12
CA ALA A 413 13.82 9.23 40.17
C ALA A 413 13.16 10.43 40.89
N SER A 414 12.12 11.01 40.32
CA SER A 414 11.32 12.06 40.97
C SER A 414 10.46 11.55 42.12
N ASN A 415 10.22 10.25 42.18
CA ASN A 415 9.30 9.58 43.12
C ASN A 415 7.86 10.11 43.00
N HIS A 416 7.48 10.71 41.85
CA HIS A 416 6.14 11.23 41.62
C HIS A 416 5.14 10.10 41.50
N GLN A 417 3.94 10.32 42.03
CA GLN A 417 2.81 9.41 41.91
C GLN A 417 1.57 10.19 41.47
N ALA A 418 0.93 9.75 40.39
CA ALA A 418 -0.26 10.38 39.87
C ALA A 418 -1.27 9.30 39.41
N THR A 419 -2.55 9.63 39.44
CA THR A 419 -3.64 8.70 39.04
C THR A 419 -3.57 8.25 37.59
N ASN A 420 -2.91 9.01 36.74
CA ASN A 420 -2.70 8.70 35.31
C ASN A 420 -1.33 8.05 35.04
N TYR A 421 -0.61 7.62 36.06
CA TYR A 421 0.72 7.01 35.98
C TYR A 421 1.77 7.87 35.27
N ARG A 422 1.63 9.21 35.33
CA ARG A 422 2.60 10.13 34.73
C ARG A 422 3.95 10.03 35.41
N GLN A 423 5.00 9.96 34.59
CA GLN A 423 6.40 9.87 35.02
C GLN A 423 7.10 11.21 34.73
N LEU A 424 7.99 11.67 35.62
CA LEU A 424 8.60 12.99 35.49
C LEU A 424 10.12 12.97 35.28
N ASP A 425 10.82 11.99 35.81
CA ASP A 425 12.28 11.82 35.67
C ASP A 425 12.66 10.34 35.67
N THR A 426 12.07 9.62 34.68
CA THR A 426 12.37 8.19 34.52
C THR A 426 13.73 8.01 33.89
N ARG A 427 14.55 7.19 34.49
CA ARG A 427 15.95 6.91 34.17
C ARG A 427 16.14 5.40 33.98
N ILE A 428 17.17 5.04 33.21
CA ILE A 428 17.56 3.65 32.96
C ILE A 428 18.66 3.28 33.98
N PHE A 429 18.46 2.14 34.61
CA PHE A 429 19.42 1.55 35.55
C PHE A 429 19.84 0.15 35.09
N ILE A 430 21.10 -0.18 35.36
CA ILE A 430 21.64 -1.54 35.28
C ILE A 430 21.94 -2.03 36.66
N TYR A 431 21.42 -3.20 37.03
CA TYR A 431 21.84 -3.95 38.20
C TYR A 431 22.78 -5.06 37.79
N ASP A 432 23.99 -5.09 38.34
CA ASP A 432 24.97 -6.16 38.12
C ASP A 432 24.84 -7.18 39.25
N PHE A 433 24.52 -8.44 38.91
CA PHE A 433 24.37 -9.50 39.90
C PHE A 433 25.68 -9.99 40.48
N THR A 434 26.84 -9.66 39.90
CA THR A 434 28.16 -10.05 40.37
C THR A 434 28.56 -9.19 41.53
N ASP A 435 28.46 -7.88 41.37
CA ASP A 435 28.89 -6.88 42.33
C ASP A 435 27.75 -6.36 43.22
N MET A 436 26.51 -6.69 42.89
CA MET A 436 25.27 -6.20 43.51
C MET A 436 25.18 -4.66 43.50
N THR A 437 25.62 -4.05 42.40
CA THR A 437 25.67 -2.59 42.22
C THR A 437 24.64 -2.10 41.19
N PHE A 438 24.23 -0.84 41.35
CA PHE A 438 23.41 -0.13 40.41
C PHE A 438 24.23 0.90 39.66
N THR A 439 24.04 0.98 38.35
CA THR A 439 24.59 2.03 37.48
C THR A 439 23.43 2.78 36.82
N ASP A 440 23.41 4.12 36.97
CA ASP A 440 22.46 4.99 36.24
C ASP A 440 23.03 5.27 34.84
N VAL A 441 22.41 4.70 33.82
CA VAL A 441 22.79 4.87 32.40
C VAL A 441 22.34 6.23 31.85
N SER A 442 21.35 6.84 32.50
CA SER A 442 20.78 8.13 32.08
C SER A 442 21.45 9.33 32.71
N GLU A 443 22.42 9.13 33.68
CA GLU A 443 22.95 10.20 34.55
C GLU A 443 23.60 11.37 33.78
N ASP A 444 24.42 11.04 32.79
CA ASP A 444 25.28 12.04 32.13
C ASP A 444 24.66 12.70 30.91
N ASP A 445 23.74 12.00 30.17
CA ASP A 445 23.31 12.43 28.84
C ASP A 445 21.79 12.61 28.67
N LYS A 446 21.02 12.45 29.76
CA LYS A 446 19.57 12.63 29.70
C LYS A 446 19.21 14.11 29.88
N ASP A 447 18.46 14.64 28.91
CA ASP A 447 17.94 16.01 29.03
C ASP A 447 16.96 16.15 30.19
N SER A 448 17.06 17.30 30.86
CA SER A 448 16.12 17.66 31.94
C SER A 448 14.69 17.76 31.38
N GLY A 449 13.72 17.20 32.09
CA GLY A 449 12.32 17.20 31.66
C GLY A 449 11.98 16.13 30.66
N THR A 450 12.81 15.11 30.47
CA THR A 450 12.52 13.94 29.65
C THR A 450 12.42 12.65 30.47
N ASN A 451 11.92 11.61 29.90
CA ASN A 451 11.86 10.25 30.43
C ASN A 451 12.52 9.27 29.44
N ASP A 452 13.26 8.31 29.97
CA ASP A 452 13.81 7.16 29.28
C ASP A 452 12.99 5.92 29.68
N LEU A 453 12.35 5.25 28.72
CA LEU A 453 11.37 4.17 28.96
C LEU A 453 11.68 2.93 28.13
N ASP A 454 11.13 1.78 28.50
CA ASP A 454 11.19 0.52 27.76
C ASP A 454 12.59 0.13 27.21
N PRO A 455 13.66 0.11 28.04
CA PRO A 455 15.01 -0.17 27.58
C PRO A 455 15.20 -1.66 27.23
N ARG A 456 16.07 -1.93 26.23
CA ARG A 456 16.48 -3.28 25.82
C ARG A 456 17.97 -3.33 25.54
N PHE A 457 18.66 -4.33 26.08
CA PHE A 457 20.05 -4.60 25.72
C PHE A 457 20.16 -5.00 24.25
N SER A 458 21.25 -4.63 23.60
CA SER A 458 21.66 -5.28 22.36
C SER A 458 22.06 -6.74 22.63
N PRO A 459 21.98 -7.63 21.62
CA PRO A 459 22.38 -9.02 21.76
C PRO A 459 23.81 -9.22 22.25
N ASN A 460 24.71 -8.29 21.93
CA ASN A 460 26.11 -8.26 22.41
C ASN A 460 26.34 -7.47 23.68
N GLU A 461 25.29 -6.94 24.31
CA GLU A 461 25.30 -6.14 25.54
C GLU A 461 26.13 -4.83 25.47
N ALA A 462 26.49 -4.39 24.26
CA ALA A 462 27.30 -3.19 24.07
C ALA A 462 26.45 -1.91 24.04
N ASP A 463 25.20 -2.02 23.64
CA ASP A 463 24.27 -0.91 23.47
C ASP A 463 22.94 -1.18 24.17
N VAL A 464 22.18 -0.11 24.38
CA VAL A 464 20.78 -0.13 24.83
C VAL A 464 19.92 0.68 23.87
N ILE A 465 18.77 0.14 23.46
CA ILE A 465 17.71 0.92 22.83
C ILE A 465 16.61 1.20 23.85
N PHE A 466 15.98 2.33 23.75
CA PHE A 466 14.93 2.76 24.66
C PHE A 466 14.04 3.82 24.03
N VAL A 467 12.96 4.17 24.69
CA VAL A 467 12.09 5.28 24.29
C VAL A 467 12.49 6.53 25.06
N ASN A 468 12.81 7.63 24.37
CA ASN A 468 12.98 8.95 24.95
C ASN A 468 11.79 9.84 24.59
N THR A 469 11.25 10.57 25.57
CA THR A 469 10.14 11.49 25.42
C THR A 469 10.18 12.60 26.46
N SER A 470 9.52 13.75 26.18
CA SER A 470 9.29 14.78 27.21
C SER A 470 8.40 14.23 28.33
N ASN A 471 8.58 14.73 29.53
CA ASN A 471 7.75 14.38 30.68
C ASN A 471 6.38 15.07 30.72
N ASP A 472 6.00 15.79 29.64
CA ASP A 472 4.71 16.50 29.54
C ASP A 472 3.52 15.53 29.28
N GLY A 473 3.79 14.28 28.90
CA GLY A 473 2.79 13.24 28.65
C GLY A 473 2.06 13.33 27.31
N ILE A 474 2.45 14.26 26.43
CA ILE A 474 1.81 14.51 25.13
C ILE A 474 2.81 14.61 23.97
N SER A 475 4.08 14.87 24.27
CA SER A 475 5.12 15.00 23.24
C SER A 475 5.42 13.68 22.54
N GLN A 476 6.01 13.81 21.38
CA GLN A 476 6.45 12.70 20.55
C GLN A 476 7.41 11.78 21.32
N GLN A 477 7.21 10.49 21.16
CA GLN A 477 8.09 9.45 21.66
C GLN A 477 9.04 8.99 20.54
N ASN A 478 10.32 8.84 20.85
CA ASN A 478 11.33 8.42 19.87
C ASN A 478 12.10 7.22 20.40
N VAL A 479 12.40 6.28 19.52
CA VAL A 479 13.34 5.20 19.86
C VAL A 479 14.76 5.71 19.67
N VAL A 480 15.54 5.62 20.73
CA VAL A 480 16.92 6.10 20.84
C VAL A 480 17.83 4.92 21.16
N LYS A 481 19.04 4.94 20.64
CA LYS A 481 20.14 4.03 20.98
C LYS A 481 21.22 4.79 21.75
N THR A 482 21.78 4.15 22.78
CA THR A 482 23.00 4.61 23.45
C THR A 482 23.95 3.45 23.65
N ASN A 483 25.24 3.75 23.70
CA ASN A 483 26.26 2.75 23.94
C ASN A 483 26.63 2.70 25.44
N LEU A 484 27.01 1.53 25.93
CA LEU A 484 27.35 1.31 27.35
C LEU A 484 28.85 1.40 27.63
N SER A 485 29.70 1.62 26.63
CA SER A 485 31.14 1.66 26.74
C SER A 485 31.71 2.90 26.07
N GLY A 486 32.40 3.75 26.83
CA GLY A 486 33.13 4.92 26.30
C GLY A 486 32.30 6.21 26.28
N ASN A 487 32.41 6.99 25.21
CA ASN A 487 31.61 8.19 25.05
C ASN A 487 30.16 7.81 24.81
N ILE A 488 29.30 8.13 25.75
CA ILE A 488 27.85 7.91 25.62
C ILE A 488 27.34 8.85 24.51
N GLU A 489 26.82 8.29 23.45
CA GLU A 489 26.19 9.04 22.35
C GLU A 489 24.78 8.55 22.17
N ARG A 490 23.80 9.45 22.28
CA ARG A 490 22.38 9.16 22.04
C ARG A 490 22.04 9.40 20.57
N VAL A 491 21.68 8.35 19.87
CA VAL A 491 21.27 8.40 18.46
C VAL A 491 19.80 8.08 18.33
N THR A 492 19.00 9.01 17.79
CA THR A 492 17.61 8.75 17.48
C THR A 492 17.52 7.81 16.27
N LEU A 493 16.98 6.61 16.49
CA LEU A 493 16.76 5.63 15.44
C LEU A 493 15.43 5.86 14.72
N PHE A 494 14.34 5.98 15.48
CA PHE A 494 12.99 6.09 14.90
C PHE A 494 12.18 7.15 15.62
N THR A 495 11.55 8.04 14.85
CA THR A 495 10.64 9.06 15.37
C THR A 495 9.20 8.55 15.40
N ASN A 496 8.37 9.07 16.32
CA ASN A 496 7.01 8.60 16.57
C ASN A 496 6.96 7.07 16.78
N ALA A 497 7.85 6.55 17.60
CA ALA A 497 8.05 5.12 17.79
C ALA A 497 8.23 4.79 19.28
N THR A 498 7.68 3.65 19.70
CA THR A 498 7.66 3.17 21.08
C THR A 498 7.91 1.66 21.14
N MET A 499 8.08 1.15 22.38
CA MET A 499 8.14 -0.30 22.68
C MET A 499 9.14 -1.03 21.79
N PRO A 500 10.39 -0.61 21.76
CA PRO A 500 11.40 -1.18 20.89
C PRO A 500 11.76 -2.61 21.27
N ASP A 501 12.20 -3.35 20.27
CA ASP A 501 12.91 -4.62 20.40
C ASP A 501 13.92 -4.74 19.26
N TRP A 502 14.97 -5.53 19.42
CA TRP A 502 15.99 -5.74 18.41
C TRP A 502 16.71 -7.09 18.53
N GLU A 503 17.42 -7.47 17.47
CA GLU A 503 18.27 -8.67 17.40
C GLU A 503 19.70 -8.38 16.93
#